data_72253436874ba9748967e35be8b653b5
#
_entry.id   72253436874ba9748967e35be8b653b5
#
_cell.length_a   1.000
_cell.length_b   1.000
_cell.length_c   1.000
_cell.angle_alpha   90.00
_cell.angle_beta   90.00
_cell.angle_gamma   90.00
#
_symmetry.space_group_name_H-M   'P 1'
#
loop_
_entity.id
_entity.type
_entity.pdbx_description
1 polymer ?
#
loop_
_entity_poly.entity_id
_entity_poly.type
_entity_poly.pdbx_seq_one_letter_code
_entity_poly.pdbx_strand_id
1 'polypeptide(L)'
;LESPYKRICYYFELDDGTQKLLYYGDFFTDHRVDDRSEYYQLPFNHPADIAAPPAWAQDAVVYNIFPDSFATSHRFISGKPSEKEWNGQITHGKLGGTLRGVIENLDYIQELGASCIYLNPIFAAGEYHKYDLLDYHHIDPCFGTDEDFRQLVNDCHARGMRVIIDGVFNHVGWNFFAFDDV
;
A
#
# COMPACT_ATOMS: atom_id res chain seq x y z
N LEU A 1 2.10 18.45 25.90
CA LEU A 1 0.73 18.44 26.38
C LEU A 1 0.36 17.01 26.79
N GLU A 2 0.25 16.78 28.10
CA GLU A 2 -0.35 15.55 28.60
C GLU A 2 -1.86 15.76 28.66
N SER A 3 -2.59 15.04 27.84
CA SER A 3 -4.06 15.02 27.86
C SER A 3 -4.54 13.71 28.48
N PRO A 4 -5.46 13.75 29.44
CA PRO A 4 -6.09 12.54 29.95
C PRO A 4 -7.02 11.89 28.91
N TYR A 5 -7.30 12.58 27.82
CA TYR A 5 -8.15 12.11 26.74
C TYR A 5 -7.32 11.63 25.55
N LYS A 6 -7.79 10.58 24.88
CA LYS A 6 -7.12 9.97 23.74
C LYS A 6 -7.16 10.81 22.45
N ARG A 7 -7.94 11.91 22.43
CA ARG A 7 -8.13 12.78 21.27
C ARG A 7 -8.02 14.23 21.71
N ILE A 8 -7.33 15.03 20.91
CA ILE A 8 -7.19 16.47 21.10
C ILE A 8 -7.74 17.13 19.84
N CYS A 9 -8.68 18.08 20.02
CA CYS A 9 -9.11 18.98 18.99
C CYS A 9 -8.53 20.36 19.30
N TYR A 10 -7.94 21.02 18.31
CA TYR A 10 -7.30 22.31 18.48
C TYR A 10 -7.47 23.21 17.26
N TYR A 11 -7.21 24.47 17.42
CA TYR A 11 -7.09 25.50 16.40
C TYR A 11 -5.92 26.41 16.75
N PHE A 12 -5.49 27.25 15.82
CA PHE A 12 -4.47 28.24 16.08
C PHE A 12 -5.08 29.62 16.27
N GLU A 13 -4.61 30.40 17.22
CA GLU A 13 -4.89 31.82 17.36
C GLU A 13 -3.69 32.59 16.80
N LEU A 14 -3.94 33.43 15.83
CA LEU A 14 -2.98 34.33 15.19
C LEU A 14 -3.28 35.76 15.66
N ASP A 15 -2.26 36.43 16.21
CA ASP A 15 -2.35 37.80 16.75
C ASP A 15 -1.15 38.61 16.22
N ASP A 16 -1.41 39.65 15.43
CA ASP A 16 -0.39 40.55 14.91
C ASP A 16 -0.28 41.86 15.73
N GLY A 17 -0.97 41.95 16.87
CA GLY A 17 -1.05 43.13 17.72
C GLY A 17 -2.12 44.14 17.34
N THR A 18 -2.75 43.99 16.17
CA THR A 18 -3.85 44.83 15.68
C THR A 18 -5.11 44.03 15.43
N GLN A 19 -4.98 42.78 15.01
CA GLN A 19 -6.06 41.87 14.69
C GLN A 19 -5.76 40.48 15.25
N LYS A 20 -6.83 39.80 15.73
CA LYS A 20 -6.81 38.40 16.09
C LYS A 20 -7.66 37.59 15.14
N LEU A 21 -7.13 36.49 14.64
CA LEU A 21 -7.86 35.53 13.83
C LEU A 21 -7.65 34.11 14.38
N LEU A 22 -8.67 33.29 14.25
CA LEU A 22 -8.62 31.88 14.56
C LEU A 22 -8.48 31.09 13.25
N TYR A 23 -7.50 30.18 13.20
CA TYR A 23 -7.24 29.34 12.04
C TYR A 23 -7.66 27.90 12.32
N TYR A 24 -8.65 27.48 11.57
CA TYR A 24 -9.20 26.13 11.55
C TYR A 24 -8.80 25.47 10.23
N GLY A 25 -8.76 24.16 10.19
CA GLY A 25 -8.49 23.34 9.02
C GLY A 25 -8.07 24.06 7.73
N ASP A 26 -8.97 24.75 7.09
CA ASP A 26 -8.76 25.41 5.81
C ASP A 26 -9.27 26.87 5.74
N PHE A 27 -9.77 27.43 6.85
CA PHE A 27 -10.29 28.81 6.87
C PHE A 27 -9.89 29.62 8.10
N PHE A 28 -10.07 30.94 8.01
CA PHE A 28 -9.85 31.88 9.09
C PHE A 28 -11.19 32.51 9.51
N THR A 29 -11.32 32.78 10.81
CA THR A 29 -12.50 33.46 11.38
C THR A 29 -12.09 34.34 12.56
N ASP A 30 -12.92 35.28 12.94
CA ASP A 30 -12.75 36.13 14.12
C ASP A 30 -13.49 35.61 15.38
N HIS A 31 -14.20 34.50 15.24
CA HIS A 31 -14.96 33.90 16.33
C HIS A 31 -14.74 32.38 16.39
N ARG A 32 -14.99 31.84 17.59
CA ARG A 32 -14.88 30.39 17.79
C ARG A 32 -15.98 29.64 17.07
N VAL A 33 -15.60 28.58 16.34
CA VAL A 33 -16.51 27.68 15.65
C VAL A 33 -17.02 26.60 16.61
N ASP A 34 -18.32 26.37 16.63
CA ASP A 34 -18.93 25.35 17.51
C ASP A 34 -18.81 23.94 16.96
N ASP A 35 -18.75 23.80 15.61
CA ASP A 35 -18.59 22.50 14.95
C ASP A 35 -17.16 21.96 15.13
N ARG A 36 -17.04 20.85 15.86
CA ARG A 36 -15.76 20.21 16.12
C ARG A 36 -15.16 19.51 14.90
N SER A 37 -15.91 19.28 13.85
CA SER A 37 -15.38 18.70 12.61
C SER A 37 -14.40 19.65 11.92
N GLU A 38 -14.53 20.95 12.17
CA GLU A 38 -13.68 21.99 11.62
C GLU A 38 -12.34 22.17 12.35
N TYR A 39 -12.17 21.53 13.51
CA TYR A 39 -10.94 21.62 14.29
C TYR A 39 -9.87 20.70 13.71
N TYR A 40 -8.61 21.10 13.84
CA TYR A 40 -7.51 20.16 13.73
C TYR A 40 -7.66 19.06 14.76
N GLN A 41 -7.42 17.82 14.39
CA GLN A 41 -7.56 16.68 15.28
C GLN A 41 -6.24 15.92 15.41
N LEU A 42 -5.83 15.66 16.65
CA LEU A 42 -4.84 14.66 16.98
C LEU A 42 -5.58 13.44 17.56
N PRO A 43 -5.93 12.46 16.71
CA PRO A 43 -6.90 11.43 17.08
C PRO A 43 -6.36 10.42 18.10
N PHE A 44 -5.04 10.18 18.12
CA PHE A 44 -4.41 9.15 18.93
C PHE A 44 -3.18 9.70 19.63
N ASN A 45 -3.30 9.97 20.94
CA ASN A 45 -2.20 10.40 21.78
C ASN A 45 -1.88 9.42 22.92
N HIS A 46 -2.53 8.25 22.92
CA HIS A 46 -2.21 7.20 23.88
C HIS A 46 -0.94 6.45 23.40
N PRO A 47 0.03 6.16 24.28
CA PRO A 47 1.27 5.48 23.90
C PRO A 47 1.06 4.15 23.15
N ALA A 48 -0.04 3.43 23.45
CA ALA A 48 -0.38 2.18 22.75
C ALA A 48 -0.89 2.39 21.33
N ASP A 49 -1.33 3.61 20.98
CA ASP A 49 -1.84 3.96 19.66
C ASP A 49 -0.75 4.59 18.77
N ILE A 50 0.43 4.85 19.33
CA ILE A 50 1.57 5.42 18.60
C ILE A 50 2.27 4.28 17.87
N ALA A 51 2.12 4.23 16.56
CA ALA A 51 2.92 3.35 15.72
C ALA A 51 4.38 3.82 15.73
N ALA A 52 5.28 3.00 16.27
CA ALA A 52 6.71 3.21 16.13
C ALA A 52 7.19 2.42 14.91
N PRO A 53 7.46 3.05 13.76
CA PRO A 53 7.97 2.34 12.61
C PRO A 53 9.34 1.73 12.95
N PRO A 54 9.67 0.57 12.41
CA PRO A 54 10.99 -0.01 12.60
C PRO A 54 12.08 0.92 12.03
N ALA A 55 13.24 0.94 12.65
CA ALA A 55 14.32 1.89 12.28
C ALA A 55 14.67 1.84 10.79
N TRP A 56 14.64 0.66 10.16
CA TRP A 56 14.93 0.50 8.74
C TRP A 56 13.93 1.22 7.81
N ALA A 57 12.69 1.43 8.27
CA ALA A 57 11.64 2.02 7.44
C ALA A 57 11.80 3.54 7.30
N GLN A 58 12.55 4.19 8.19
CA GLN A 58 12.77 5.64 8.16
C GLN A 58 13.61 6.08 6.96
N ASP A 59 14.57 5.25 6.56
CA ASP A 59 15.49 5.54 5.45
C ASP A 59 15.24 4.64 4.24
N ALA A 60 14.12 3.90 4.22
CA ALA A 60 13.83 2.97 3.13
C ALA A 60 13.47 3.69 1.84
N VAL A 61 14.14 3.30 0.76
CA VAL A 61 13.71 3.60 -0.61
C VAL A 61 12.88 2.41 -1.10
N VAL A 62 11.58 2.63 -1.25
CA VAL A 62 10.64 1.57 -1.60
C VAL A 62 10.37 1.57 -3.10
N TYR A 63 10.62 0.44 -3.76
CA TYR A 63 10.27 0.20 -5.14
C TYR A 63 8.99 -0.61 -5.24
N ASN A 64 7.91 0.03 -5.72
CA ASN A 64 6.61 -0.62 -5.85
C ASN A 64 6.55 -1.40 -7.16
N ILE A 65 6.11 -2.66 -7.10
CA ILE A 65 6.01 -3.57 -8.24
C ILE A 65 4.61 -4.17 -8.31
N PHE A 66 3.96 -4.02 -9.46
CA PHE A 66 2.88 -4.87 -9.89
C PHE A 66 3.46 -5.97 -10.78
N PRO A 67 3.56 -7.23 -10.33
CA PRO A 67 4.37 -8.24 -11.00
C PRO A 67 3.99 -8.46 -12.45
N ASP A 68 2.68 -8.50 -12.77
CA ASP A 68 2.20 -8.73 -14.13
C ASP A 68 2.75 -7.74 -15.16
N SER A 69 2.99 -6.49 -14.77
CA SER A 69 3.48 -5.42 -15.65
C SER A 69 4.98 -5.14 -15.54
N PHE A 70 5.70 -5.90 -14.72
CA PHE A 70 7.12 -5.62 -14.47
C PHE A 70 8.05 -6.34 -15.44
N ALA A 71 8.19 -7.65 -15.33
CA ALA A 71 9.11 -8.41 -16.16
C ALA A 71 8.74 -9.89 -16.30
N THR A 72 9.04 -10.45 -17.48
CA THR A 72 9.12 -11.90 -17.69
C THR A 72 10.61 -12.26 -17.81
N SER A 73 11.14 -13.07 -16.87
CA SER A 73 12.57 -13.34 -16.84
C SER A 73 13.39 -12.03 -16.84
N HIS A 74 14.50 -11.95 -17.54
CA HIS A 74 15.33 -10.72 -17.62
C HIS A 74 14.74 -9.63 -18.52
N ARG A 75 13.55 -9.83 -19.08
CA ARG A 75 12.92 -8.90 -20.01
C ARG A 75 11.82 -8.09 -19.34
N PHE A 76 12.03 -6.77 -19.23
CA PHE A 76 10.98 -5.84 -18.80
C PHE A 76 9.81 -5.83 -19.78
N ILE A 77 8.60 -5.77 -19.23
CA ILE A 77 7.38 -5.68 -20.01
C ILE A 77 7.20 -4.23 -20.48
N SER A 78 6.87 -4.09 -21.76
CA SER A 78 6.50 -2.82 -22.37
C SER A 78 5.11 -2.91 -22.96
N GLY A 79 4.33 -1.84 -22.81
CA GLY A 79 2.97 -1.76 -23.33
C GLY A 79 1.91 -1.69 -22.24
N LYS A 80 0.65 -1.71 -22.68
CA LYS A 80 -0.52 -1.70 -21.81
C LYS A 80 -1.27 -3.03 -21.94
N PRO A 81 -1.97 -3.48 -20.89
CA PRO A 81 -2.86 -4.64 -21.01
C PRO A 81 -3.90 -4.40 -22.11
N SER A 82 -4.28 -5.46 -22.80
CA SER A 82 -5.41 -5.38 -23.73
C SER A 82 -6.68 -5.13 -22.93
N GLU A 83 -7.47 -4.17 -23.36
CA GLU A 83 -8.80 -3.91 -22.80
C GLU A 83 -9.84 -4.67 -23.63
N LYS A 84 -10.74 -5.36 -22.94
CA LYS A 84 -11.90 -6.00 -23.55
C LYS A 84 -13.14 -5.49 -22.82
N GLU A 85 -14.08 -4.95 -23.57
CA GLU A 85 -15.39 -4.60 -23.03
C GLU A 85 -16.32 -5.81 -23.16
N TRP A 86 -16.93 -6.18 -22.06
CA TRP A 86 -17.99 -7.17 -22.01
C TRP A 86 -19.08 -6.71 -21.03
N ASN A 87 -20.32 -6.63 -21.53
CA ASN A 87 -21.48 -6.17 -20.74
C ASN A 87 -21.27 -4.83 -20.01
N GLY A 88 -20.58 -3.87 -20.65
CA GLY A 88 -20.28 -2.57 -20.04
C GLY A 88 -19.16 -2.59 -18.99
N GLN A 89 -18.49 -3.72 -18.79
CA GLN A 89 -17.32 -3.83 -17.93
C GLN A 89 -16.04 -3.94 -18.78
N ILE A 90 -15.03 -3.18 -18.39
CA ILE A 90 -13.70 -3.26 -19.00
C ILE A 90 -12.90 -4.31 -18.24
N THR A 91 -12.47 -5.35 -18.96
CA THR A 91 -11.54 -6.35 -18.42
C THR A 91 -10.15 -6.14 -19.02
N HIS A 92 -9.13 -6.32 -18.20
CA HIS A 92 -7.74 -6.18 -18.60
C HIS A 92 -7.09 -7.54 -18.85
N GLY A 93 -6.39 -7.67 -19.98
CA GLY A 93 -5.58 -8.85 -20.26
C GLY A 93 -4.28 -8.83 -19.45
N LYS A 94 -3.75 -10.03 -19.17
CA LYS A 94 -2.46 -10.20 -18.48
C LYS A 94 -1.30 -9.83 -19.42
N LEU A 95 -0.25 -9.21 -18.88
CA LEU A 95 0.99 -8.91 -19.57
C LEU A 95 2.02 -10.05 -19.42
N GLY A 96 1.89 -10.85 -18.37
CA GLY A 96 2.65 -12.07 -18.17
C GLY A 96 3.92 -11.91 -17.36
N GLY A 97 4.07 -10.82 -16.60
CA GLY A 97 5.13 -10.68 -15.62
C GLY A 97 4.94 -11.64 -14.45
N THR A 98 6.03 -12.05 -13.83
CA THR A 98 6.06 -13.09 -12.81
C THR A 98 7.01 -12.74 -11.65
N LEU A 99 6.91 -13.48 -10.54
CA LEU A 99 7.87 -13.39 -9.45
C LEU A 99 9.28 -13.76 -9.90
N ARG A 100 9.41 -14.71 -10.83
CA ARG A 100 10.70 -15.04 -11.44
C ARG A 100 11.28 -13.84 -12.18
N GLY A 101 10.46 -13.09 -12.91
CA GLY A 101 10.87 -11.85 -13.55
C GLY A 101 11.37 -10.80 -12.56
N VAL A 102 10.78 -10.74 -11.37
CA VAL A 102 11.28 -9.86 -10.29
C VAL A 102 12.63 -10.35 -9.77
N ILE A 103 12.76 -11.65 -9.46
CA ILE A 103 13.99 -12.26 -8.97
C ILE A 103 15.16 -11.96 -9.91
N GLU A 104 14.98 -12.20 -11.20
CA GLU A 104 16.05 -12.06 -12.20
C GLU A 104 16.42 -10.60 -12.50
N ASN A 105 15.65 -9.63 -12.00
CA ASN A 105 15.94 -8.20 -12.11
C ASN A 105 16.23 -7.51 -10.76
N LEU A 106 16.58 -8.27 -9.72
CA LEU A 106 16.91 -7.70 -8.40
C LEU A 106 18.14 -6.80 -8.43
N ASP A 107 19.13 -7.11 -9.28
CA ASP A 107 20.33 -6.29 -9.41
C ASP A 107 19.97 -4.90 -9.95
N TYR A 108 19.09 -4.82 -10.96
CA TYR A 108 18.56 -3.54 -11.46
C TYR A 108 17.86 -2.73 -10.37
N ILE A 109 17.02 -3.39 -9.57
CA ILE A 109 16.28 -2.73 -8.48
C ILE A 109 17.25 -2.20 -7.42
N GLN A 110 18.30 -2.97 -7.10
CA GLN A 110 19.32 -2.58 -6.15
C GLN A 110 20.19 -1.43 -6.68
N GLU A 111 20.54 -1.42 -7.96
CA GLU A 111 21.28 -0.35 -8.62
C GLU A 111 20.53 0.99 -8.64
N LEU A 112 19.18 0.97 -8.63
CA LEU A 112 18.35 2.17 -8.44
C LEU A 112 18.41 2.73 -7.01
N GLY A 113 19.07 2.03 -6.08
CA GLY A 113 19.18 2.43 -4.67
C GLY A 113 17.97 1.99 -3.82
N ALA A 114 17.10 1.12 -4.33
CA ALA A 114 15.99 0.60 -3.54
C ALA A 114 16.48 -0.35 -2.44
N SER A 115 16.00 -0.14 -1.23
CA SER A 115 16.27 -0.98 -0.05
C SER A 115 15.06 -1.83 0.35
N CYS A 116 13.93 -1.63 -0.31
CA CYS A 116 12.70 -2.35 -0.05
C CYS A 116 11.90 -2.53 -1.34
N ILE A 117 11.33 -3.71 -1.54
CA ILE A 117 10.35 -3.97 -2.59
C ILE A 117 8.96 -4.02 -1.95
N TYR A 118 8.01 -3.29 -2.52
CA TYR A 118 6.60 -3.42 -2.22
C TYR A 118 5.90 -4.14 -3.37
N LEU A 119 5.35 -5.32 -3.12
CA LEU A 119 4.57 -6.06 -4.11
C LEU A 119 3.09 -5.72 -3.96
N ASN A 120 2.46 -5.23 -5.03
CA ASN A 120 1.00 -5.22 -5.14
C ASN A 120 0.46 -6.64 -4.94
N PRO A 121 -0.85 -6.83 -4.66
CA PRO A 121 -1.35 -8.14 -4.26
C PRO A 121 -0.91 -9.27 -5.18
N ILE A 122 -0.36 -10.33 -4.61
CA ILE A 122 0.21 -11.49 -5.32
C ILE A 122 -0.52 -12.80 -5.05
N PHE A 123 -1.48 -12.79 -4.14
CA PHE A 123 -2.25 -13.99 -3.79
C PHE A 123 -3.31 -14.32 -4.84
N ALA A 124 -3.80 -15.55 -4.80
CA ALA A 124 -4.84 -16.05 -5.71
C ALA A 124 -6.08 -15.14 -5.69
N ALA A 125 -6.48 -14.65 -6.85
CA ALA A 125 -7.58 -13.71 -7.03
C ALA A 125 -8.28 -13.90 -8.38
N GLY A 126 -9.53 -13.45 -8.47
CA GLY A 126 -10.34 -13.60 -9.68
C GLY A 126 -9.94 -12.62 -10.78
N GLU A 127 -9.68 -11.37 -10.41
CA GLU A 127 -9.46 -10.28 -11.36
C GLU A 127 -7.98 -9.96 -11.60
N TYR A 128 -7.73 -9.18 -12.63
CA TYR A 128 -6.39 -8.73 -13.01
C TYR A 128 -5.65 -8.01 -11.90
N HIS A 129 -6.32 -7.09 -11.21
CA HIS A 129 -5.71 -6.24 -10.17
C HIS A 129 -5.41 -6.96 -8.85
N LYS A 130 -5.94 -8.16 -8.63
CA LYS A 130 -5.73 -9.01 -7.44
C LYS A 130 -6.29 -8.48 -6.12
N TYR A 131 -7.09 -7.40 -6.14
CA TYR A 131 -7.75 -6.88 -4.94
C TYR A 131 -9.03 -7.63 -4.56
N ASP A 132 -9.55 -8.51 -5.43
CA ASP A 132 -10.65 -9.44 -5.18
C ASP A 132 -10.13 -10.83 -4.76
N LEU A 133 -9.37 -10.85 -3.69
CA LEU A 133 -8.62 -12.00 -3.21
C LEU A 133 -9.54 -13.20 -2.92
N LEU A 134 -9.11 -14.39 -3.33
CA LEU A 134 -9.81 -15.66 -3.15
C LEU A 134 -9.15 -16.55 -2.06
N ASP A 135 -7.84 -16.42 -1.87
CA ASP A 135 -7.07 -17.23 -0.94
C ASP A 135 -5.83 -16.44 -0.47
N TYR A 136 -5.61 -16.38 0.84
CA TYR A 136 -4.43 -15.75 1.44
C TYR A 136 -3.23 -16.69 1.59
N HIS A 137 -3.41 -17.99 1.32
CA HIS A 137 -2.38 -19.01 1.61
C HIS A 137 -1.51 -19.35 0.41
N HIS A 138 -1.96 -19.01 -0.81
CA HIS A 138 -1.27 -19.39 -2.03
C HIS A 138 -1.04 -18.20 -2.95
N ILE A 139 0.14 -18.20 -3.58
CA ILE A 139 0.47 -17.24 -4.64
C ILE A 139 -0.43 -17.51 -5.85
N ASP A 140 -0.89 -16.45 -6.52
CA ASP A 140 -1.66 -16.59 -7.77
C ASP A 140 -0.80 -17.34 -8.81
N PRO A 141 -1.29 -18.43 -9.40
CA PRO A 141 -0.55 -19.23 -10.38
C PRO A 141 -0.01 -18.43 -11.57
N CYS A 142 -0.63 -17.27 -11.89
CA CYS A 142 -0.12 -16.41 -12.97
C CYS A 142 1.21 -15.72 -12.62
N PHE A 143 1.55 -15.59 -11.34
CA PHE A 143 2.80 -14.99 -10.89
C PHE A 143 3.89 -16.01 -10.57
N GLY A 144 3.53 -17.26 -10.37
CA GLY A 144 4.44 -18.33 -10.03
C GLY A 144 3.94 -19.19 -8.87
N THR A 145 4.85 -19.70 -8.07
CA THR A 145 4.58 -20.62 -6.97
C THR A 145 4.97 -20.00 -5.63
N ASP A 146 4.52 -20.61 -4.53
CA ASP A 146 4.96 -20.25 -3.17
C ASP A 146 6.48 -20.40 -3.00
N GLU A 147 7.10 -21.32 -3.73
CA GLU A 147 8.55 -21.48 -3.74
C GLU A 147 9.27 -20.34 -4.46
N ASP A 148 8.71 -19.84 -5.57
CA ASP A 148 9.23 -18.64 -6.24
C ASP A 148 9.17 -17.41 -5.30
N PHE A 149 8.08 -17.28 -4.54
CA PHE A 149 7.98 -16.21 -3.54
C PHE A 149 9.00 -16.38 -2.41
N ARG A 150 9.17 -17.60 -1.90
CA ARG A 150 10.19 -17.89 -0.88
C ARG A 150 11.60 -17.57 -1.39
N GLN A 151 11.89 -17.92 -2.64
CA GLN A 151 13.18 -17.58 -3.27
C GLN A 151 13.33 -16.06 -3.39
N LEU A 152 12.32 -15.33 -3.85
CA LEU A 152 12.37 -13.87 -3.94
C LEU A 152 12.72 -13.22 -2.59
N VAL A 153 12.05 -13.65 -1.52
CA VAL A 153 12.31 -13.12 -0.18
C VAL A 153 13.75 -13.40 0.27
N ASN A 154 14.22 -14.62 0.06
CA ASN A 154 15.59 -15.01 0.42
C ASN A 154 16.62 -14.20 -0.37
N ASP A 155 16.44 -14.03 -1.67
CA ASP A 155 17.35 -13.29 -2.53
C ASP A 155 17.35 -11.78 -2.22
N CYS A 156 16.20 -11.20 -1.85
CA CYS A 156 16.11 -9.85 -1.32
C CYS A 156 16.88 -9.71 0.00
N HIS A 157 16.65 -10.62 0.94
CA HIS A 157 17.32 -10.57 2.24
C HIS A 157 18.84 -10.74 2.11
N ALA A 158 19.31 -11.61 1.21
CA ALA A 158 20.75 -11.77 0.93
C ALA A 158 21.40 -10.49 0.40
N ARG A 159 20.63 -9.61 -0.24
CA ARG A 159 21.04 -8.28 -0.72
C ARG A 159 20.83 -7.16 0.31
N GLY A 160 20.35 -7.47 1.51
CA GLY A 160 19.99 -6.48 2.52
C GLY A 160 18.68 -5.73 2.22
N MET A 161 17.93 -6.16 1.22
CA MET A 161 16.64 -5.58 0.84
C MET A 161 15.50 -6.19 1.66
N ARG A 162 14.44 -5.40 1.87
CA ARG A 162 13.20 -5.85 2.54
C ARG A 162 12.12 -6.12 1.49
N VAL A 163 11.15 -6.93 1.88
CA VAL A 163 9.94 -7.19 1.07
C VAL A 163 8.71 -6.85 1.88
N ILE A 164 7.85 -6.05 1.30
CA ILE A 164 6.50 -5.74 1.79
C ILE A 164 5.51 -6.33 0.79
N ILE A 165 4.48 -6.99 1.27
CA ILE A 165 3.38 -7.50 0.45
C ILE A 165 2.10 -6.73 0.75
N ASP A 166 1.31 -6.48 -0.27
CA ASP A 166 0.00 -5.85 -0.14
C ASP A 166 -1.00 -6.86 0.46
N GLY A 167 -1.44 -6.59 1.67
CA GLY A 167 -2.43 -7.40 2.38
C GLY A 167 -3.82 -6.81 2.22
N VAL A 168 -4.64 -7.40 1.36
CA VAL A 168 -6.02 -6.96 1.15
C VAL A 168 -6.91 -7.48 2.28
N PHE A 169 -6.94 -6.78 3.43
CA PHE A 169 -7.68 -7.23 4.62
C PHE A 169 -9.05 -6.57 4.80
N ASN A 170 -9.39 -5.58 3.96
CA ASN A 170 -10.67 -4.86 4.05
C ASN A 170 -11.84 -5.65 3.47
N HIS A 171 -11.58 -6.42 2.42
CA HIS A 171 -12.57 -7.19 1.68
C HIS A 171 -11.91 -8.38 1.00
N VAL A 172 -12.73 -9.28 0.44
CA VAL A 172 -12.31 -10.45 -0.34
C VAL A 172 -13.15 -10.56 -1.60
N GLY A 173 -12.72 -11.38 -2.55
CA GLY A 173 -13.50 -11.70 -3.75
C GLY A 173 -14.75 -12.51 -3.43
N TRP A 174 -15.72 -12.50 -4.34
CA TRP A 174 -17.00 -13.18 -4.16
C TRP A 174 -16.84 -14.68 -3.96
N ASN A 175 -15.87 -15.30 -4.64
CA ASN A 175 -15.58 -16.75 -4.55
C ASN A 175 -14.45 -17.03 -3.55
N PHE A 176 -14.34 -16.24 -2.48
CA PHE A 176 -13.40 -16.51 -1.41
C PHE A 176 -13.76 -17.83 -0.73
N PHE A 177 -12.77 -18.70 -0.53
CA PHE A 177 -12.99 -20.08 -0.10
C PHE A 177 -13.88 -20.23 1.13
N ALA A 178 -13.85 -19.29 2.07
CA ALA A 178 -14.67 -19.37 3.28
C ALA A 178 -16.16 -19.02 3.06
N PHE A 179 -16.56 -18.59 1.85
CA PHE A 179 -17.94 -18.34 1.49
C PHE A 179 -18.57 -19.48 0.70
N ASP A 180 -17.77 -20.36 0.12
CA ASP A 180 -18.26 -21.47 -0.73
C ASP A 180 -18.73 -22.70 0.09
N ASP A 181 -18.48 -22.73 1.39
CA ASP A 181 -18.85 -23.83 2.29
C ASP A 181 -20.19 -23.61 3.05
N VAL A 182 -21.05 -22.70 2.56
CA VAL A 182 -22.35 -22.39 3.20
C VAL A 182 -23.51 -22.83 2.35
#